data_dbea21b2837af6bea59ee4c72e1b461e
#
_entry.id   dbea21b2837af6bea59ee4c72e1b461e
#
_cell.length_a   1.000
_cell.length_b   1.000
_cell.length_c   1.000
_cell.angle_alpha   90.00
_cell.angle_beta   90.00
_cell.angle_gamma   90.00
#
_symmetry.space_group_name_H-M   'P 1'
#
loop_
_entity.id
_entity.type
_entity.pdbx_description
1 polymer ?
#
loop_
_entity_poly.entity_id
_entity_poly.type
_entity_poly.pdbx_seq_one_letter_code
_entity_poly.pdbx_strand_id
1 'polypeptide(L)'
;MRHISIISSSVREGRKSHNVSLYFQNYLIENKLATTDIIDLKAYNFPIFESTLKTMNNPAKNILEFADRIKSSEGIIIVTPEYNGGYPASLKNAIDLLLEEWKHKPIGIATVSAGAFGGQQCMVALQFTLWKMMAWTIPAMFSVPTVDKAYDDDGKPMDKAKSDKLAAVFIKELLWCIEADKAPKHD
;
A
#
# COMPACT_ATOMS: atom_id res chain seq x y z
N MET A 1 -2.05 -14.86 13.91
CA MET A 1 -1.16 -13.71 13.66
C MET A 1 -1.78 -12.93 12.53
N ARG A 2 -1.84 -11.59 12.60
CA ARG A 2 -2.44 -10.75 11.54
C ARG A 2 -1.68 -10.87 10.24
N HIS A 3 -2.36 -10.71 9.09
CA HIS A 3 -1.73 -10.68 7.78
C HIS A 3 -1.91 -9.30 7.13
N ILE A 4 -0.80 -8.66 6.76
CA ILE A 4 -0.76 -7.34 6.13
C ILE A 4 -0.05 -7.46 4.79
N SER A 5 -0.76 -7.18 3.69
CA SER A 5 -0.14 -7.10 2.37
C SER A 5 0.41 -5.70 2.08
N ILE A 6 1.57 -5.65 1.43
CA ILE A 6 2.24 -4.40 1.07
C ILE A 6 2.19 -4.24 -0.45
N ILE A 7 1.48 -3.23 -0.95
CA ILE A 7 1.42 -2.94 -2.38
C ILE A 7 2.59 -2.04 -2.78
N SER A 8 3.51 -2.56 -3.59
CA SER A 8 4.56 -1.79 -4.25
C SER A 8 4.04 -1.29 -5.59
N SER A 9 3.63 -0.03 -5.66
CA SER A 9 2.76 0.48 -6.73
C SER A 9 3.48 0.90 -8.01
N SER A 10 4.76 1.25 -7.94
CA SER A 10 5.53 1.71 -9.10
C SER A 10 6.00 0.56 -9.96
N VAL A 11 5.81 0.69 -11.28
CA VAL A 11 6.33 -0.25 -12.29
C VAL A 11 7.58 0.29 -13.00
N ARG A 12 7.99 1.52 -12.65
CA ARG A 12 9.14 2.20 -13.26
C ARG A 12 10.43 1.43 -13.02
N GLU A 13 11.33 1.43 -13.99
CA GLU A 13 12.69 0.94 -13.79
C GLU A 13 13.46 1.87 -12.83
N GLY A 14 14.33 1.30 -11.98
CA GLY A 14 15.05 2.05 -10.96
C GLY A 14 14.17 2.67 -9.85
N ARG A 15 12.95 2.17 -9.66
CA ARG A 15 12.01 2.64 -8.63
C ARG A 15 12.57 2.49 -7.21
N LYS A 16 12.67 3.58 -6.48
CA LYS A 16 13.13 3.57 -5.08
C LYS A 16 11.98 3.36 -4.07
N SER A 17 10.71 3.51 -4.50
CA SER A 17 9.56 3.20 -3.65
C SER A 17 9.49 1.73 -3.25
N HIS A 18 10.01 0.82 -4.07
CA HIS A 18 10.08 -0.61 -3.73
C HIS A 18 10.95 -0.88 -2.51
N ASN A 19 12.04 -0.13 -2.33
CA ASN A 19 12.91 -0.23 -1.16
C ASN A 19 12.14 0.10 0.15
N VAL A 20 11.16 1.02 0.09
CA VAL A 20 10.28 1.32 1.23
C VAL A 20 9.29 0.19 1.49
N SER A 21 8.85 -0.53 0.44
CA SER A 21 8.03 -1.74 0.63
C SER A 21 8.82 -2.84 1.33
N LEU A 22 10.08 -3.05 0.97
CA LEU A 22 10.99 -3.98 1.64
C LEU A 22 11.22 -3.56 3.10
N TYR A 23 11.39 -2.26 3.37
CA TYR A 23 11.50 -1.76 4.74
C TYR A 23 10.30 -2.14 5.60
N PHE A 24 9.08 -1.92 5.13
CA PHE A 24 7.88 -2.29 5.88
C PHE A 24 7.79 -3.80 6.11
N GLN A 25 8.14 -4.61 5.11
CA GLN A 25 8.19 -6.07 5.26
C GLN A 25 9.17 -6.47 6.37
N ASN A 26 10.40 -5.97 6.30
CA ASN A 26 11.43 -6.24 7.31
C ASN A 26 10.98 -5.77 8.69
N TYR A 27 10.44 -4.55 8.80
CA TYR A 27 9.96 -3.98 10.05
C TYR A 27 8.87 -4.81 10.72
N LEU A 28 7.87 -5.25 9.95
CA LEU A 28 6.77 -6.07 10.45
C LEU A 28 7.25 -7.45 10.95
N ILE A 29 8.18 -8.08 10.21
CA ILE A 29 8.74 -9.40 10.54
C ILE A 29 9.66 -9.30 11.77
N GLU A 30 10.63 -8.37 11.76
CA GLU A 30 11.60 -8.20 12.86
C GLU A 30 10.92 -7.92 14.19
N ASN A 31 9.86 -7.09 14.18
CA ASN A 31 9.10 -6.75 15.38
C ASN A 31 7.96 -7.75 15.70
N LYS A 32 7.80 -8.83 14.91
CA LYS A 32 6.77 -9.89 15.10
C LYS A 32 5.34 -9.31 15.17
N LEU A 33 5.04 -8.28 14.37
CA LEU A 33 3.76 -7.57 14.42
C LEU A 33 2.69 -8.22 13.54
N ALA A 34 3.09 -8.75 12.38
CA ALA A 34 2.22 -9.41 11.42
C ALA A 34 2.99 -10.38 10.51
N THR A 35 2.29 -11.32 9.88
CA THR A 35 2.77 -11.94 8.64
C THR A 35 2.56 -10.96 7.50
N THR A 36 3.41 -11.00 6.49
CA THR A 36 3.34 -10.03 5.42
C THR A 36 3.85 -10.59 4.10
N ASP A 37 3.36 -10.03 3.02
CA ASP A 37 3.79 -10.30 1.64
C ASP A 37 3.83 -8.99 0.84
N ILE A 38 4.59 -8.98 -0.25
CA ILE A 38 4.63 -7.83 -1.17
C ILE A 38 3.85 -8.15 -2.43
N ILE A 39 2.85 -7.31 -2.72
CA ILE A 39 2.11 -7.28 -3.97
C ILE A 39 2.81 -6.28 -4.90
N ASP A 40 3.70 -6.78 -5.74
CA ASP A 40 4.49 -5.95 -6.65
C ASP A 40 3.76 -5.75 -7.97
N LEU A 41 3.20 -4.56 -8.21
CA LEU A 41 2.45 -4.28 -9.44
C LEU A 41 3.29 -4.38 -10.72
N LYS A 42 4.63 -4.26 -10.61
CA LYS A 42 5.53 -4.50 -11.76
C LYS A 42 5.51 -5.96 -12.20
N ALA A 43 5.47 -6.89 -11.25
CA ALA A 43 5.41 -8.33 -11.53
C ALA A 43 4.03 -8.75 -12.07
N TYR A 44 2.95 -8.12 -11.59
CA TYR A 44 1.59 -8.38 -12.07
C TYR A 44 1.37 -7.95 -13.52
N ASN A 45 1.96 -6.82 -13.93
CA ASN A 45 1.86 -6.30 -15.31
C ASN A 45 0.43 -6.32 -15.87
N PHE A 46 -0.52 -5.77 -15.11
CA PHE A 46 -1.93 -5.74 -15.52
C PHE A 46 -2.12 -5.01 -16.85
N PRO A 47 -3.00 -5.49 -17.74
CA PRO A 47 -3.45 -4.69 -18.88
C PRO A 47 -4.14 -3.42 -18.43
N ILE A 48 -4.27 -2.44 -19.31
CA ILE A 48 -5.04 -1.23 -19.03
C ILE A 48 -6.48 -1.63 -18.70
N PHE A 49 -7.03 -1.01 -17.67
CA PHE A 49 -8.37 -1.27 -17.18
C PHE A 49 -9.44 -1.06 -18.28
N GLU A 50 -10.24 -2.08 -18.49
CA GLU A 50 -11.40 -2.05 -19.38
C GLU A 50 -12.68 -2.44 -18.63
N SER A 51 -12.57 -3.31 -17.63
CA SER A 51 -13.71 -3.77 -16.84
C SER A 51 -13.27 -4.21 -15.45
N THR A 52 -14.20 -4.20 -14.49
CA THR A 52 -13.95 -4.70 -13.14
C THR A 52 -13.97 -6.23 -13.11
N LEU A 53 -13.31 -6.85 -12.15
CA LEU A 53 -13.35 -8.29 -11.95
C LEU A 53 -14.79 -8.83 -11.94
N LYS A 54 -15.73 -8.11 -11.33
CA LYS A 54 -17.15 -8.48 -11.26
C LYS A 54 -17.83 -8.61 -12.63
N THR A 55 -17.37 -7.86 -13.62
CA THR A 55 -17.96 -7.82 -14.98
C THR A 55 -17.13 -8.54 -16.03
N MET A 56 -15.94 -9.05 -15.68
CA MET A 56 -15.10 -9.83 -16.59
C MET A 56 -15.71 -11.21 -16.85
N ASN A 57 -15.83 -11.57 -18.14
CA ASN A 57 -16.32 -12.90 -18.52
C ASN A 57 -15.27 -14.00 -18.30
N ASN A 58 -13.99 -13.69 -18.41
CA ASN A 58 -12.89 -14.65 -18.26
C ASN A 58 -11.67 -13.94 -17.67
N PRO A 59 -11.66 -13.64 -16.36
CA PRO A 59 -10.58 -12.91 -15.73
C PRO A 59 -9.26 -13.68 -15.81
N ALA A 60 -8.17 -12.96 -16.09
CA ALA A 60 -6.84 -13.53 -16.10
C ALA A 60 -6.45 -14.03 -14.70
N LYS A 61 -5.65 -15.09 -14.63
CA LYS A 61 -5.23 -15.73 -13.37
C LYS A 61 -4.56 -14.76 -12.40
N ASN A 62 -3.74 -13.84 -12.89
CA ASN A 62 -3.07 -12.84 -12.06
C ASN A 62 -4.06 -11.81 -11.44
N ILE A 63 -5.18 -11.51 -12.10
CA ILE A 63 -6.25 -10.65 -11.54
C ILE A 63 -6.97 -11.38 -10.42
N LEU A 64 -7.29 -12.68 -10.60
CA LEU A 64 -7.90 -13.50 -9.56
C LEU A 64 -6.98 -13.62 -8.33
N GLU A 65 -5.70 -13.92 -8.55
CA GLU A 65 -4.71 -13.99 -7.47
C GLU A 65 -4.59 -12.66 -6.72
N PHE A 66 -4.56 -11.53 -7.45
CA PHE A 66 -4.53 -10.20 -6.83
C PHE A 66 -5.76 -9.97 -5.95
N ALA A 67 -6.96 -10.27 -6.45
CA ALA A 67 -8.20 -10.14 -5.71
C ALA A 67 -8.19 -10.99 -4.43
N ASP A 68 -7.75 -12.24 -4.51
CA ASP A 68 -7.66 -13.15 -3.36
C ASP A 68 -6.68 -12.63 -2.31
N ARG A 69 -5.53 -12.08 -2.71
CA ARG A 69 -4.55 -11.48 -1.79
C ARG A 69 -5.10 -10.23 -1.10
N ILE A 70 -5.78 -9.35 -1.84
CA ILE A 70 -6.44 -8.17 -1.26
C ILE A 70 -7.53 -8.61 -0.28
N LYS A 71 -8.36 -9.59 -0.66
CA LYS A 71 -9.46 -10.08 0.17
C LYS A 71 -8.97 -10.74 1.45
N SER A 72 -7.94 -11.58 1.38
CA SER A 72 -7.40 -12.32 2.52
C SER A 72 -6.58 -11.45 3.48
N SER A 73 -6.10 -10.29 3.05
CA SER A 73 -5.36 -9.36 3.92
C SER A 73 -6.28 -8.71 4.95
N GLU A 74 -5.85 -8.67 6.21
CA GLU A 74 -6.58 -7.96 7.27
C GLU A 74 -6.32 -6.44 7.22
N GLY A 75 -5.18 -6.03 6.66
CA GLY A 75 -4.84 -4.64 6.38
C GLY A 75 -3.88 -4.55 5.22
N ILE A 76 -3.76 -3.36 4.65
CA ILE A 76 -2.90 -3.11 3.49
C ILE A 76 -2.03 -1.89 3.75
N ILE A 77 -0.76 -1.96 3.33
CA ILE A 77 0.11 -0.79 3.20
C ILE A 77 0.31 -0.51 1.71
N ILE A 78 -0.10 0.65 1.25
CA ILE A 78 0.18 1.09 -0.13
C ILE A 78 1.41 1.97 -0.11
N VAL A 79 2.49 1.50 -0.74
CA VAL A 79 3.71 2.30 -0.95
C VAL A 79 3.69 2.85 -2.37
N THR A 80 3.62 4.17 -2.49
CA THR A 80 3.44 4.85 -3.78
C THR A 80 4.34 6.05 -3.96
N PRO A 81 5.00 6.21 -5.13
CA PRO A 81 5.66 7.46 -5.47
C PRO A 81 4.64 8.50 -5.91
N GLU A 82 5.06 9.77 -5.86
CA GLU A 82 4.35 10.88 -6.49
C GLU A 82 4.87 11.12 -7.91
N TYR A 83 3.96 11.08 -8.89
CA TYR A 83 4.22 11.45 -10.28
C TYR A 83 3.29 12.61 -10.67
N ASN A 84 3.87 13.81 -10.86
CA ASN A 84 3.11 15.00 -11.25
C ASN A 84 1.91 15.31 -10.34
N GLY A 85 2.10 15.22 -9.01
CA GLY A 85 1.06 15.49 -8.02
C GLY A 85 0.05 14.36 -7.80
N GLY A 86 0.21 13.22 -8.48
CA GLY A 86 -0.66 12.05 -8.35
C GLY A 86 0.10 10.76 -8.08
N TYR A 87 -0.64 9.68 -7.86
CA TYR A 87 -0.09 8.33 -7.77
C TYR A 87 0.02 7.69 -9.16
N PRO A 88 0.88 6.64 -9.34
CA PRO A 88 1.10 6.01 -10.64
C PRO A 88 -0.18 5.46 -11.27
N ALA A 89 -0.26 5.52 -12.60
CA ALA A 89 -1.35 4.89 -13.37
C ALA A 89 -1.49 3.39 -13.08
N SER A 90 -0.37 2.69 -12.81
CA SER A 90 -0.37 1.28 -12.39
C SER A 90 -1.17 1.03 -11.11
N LEU A 91 -1.10 1.95 -10.13
CA LEU A 91 -1.87 1.84 -8.91
C LEU A 91 -3.36 2.11 -9.17
N LYS A 92 -3.68 3.17 -9.93
CA LYS A 92 -5.08 3.45 -10.29
C LYS A 92 -5.70 2.28 -11.05
N ASN A 93 -4.96 1.72 -11.99
CA ASN A 93 -5.36 0.55 -12.75
C ASN A 93 -5.67 -0.66 -11.84
N ALA A 94 -4.78 -0.96 -10.90
CA ALA A 94 -4.97 -2.05 -9.95
C ALA A 94 -6.17 -1.81 -9.01
N ILE A 95 -6.37 -0.58 -8.54
CA ILE A 95 -7.53 -0.23 -7.70
C ILE A 95 -8.84 -0.45 -8.46
N ASP A 96 -8.91 -0.02 -9.71
CA ASP A 96 -10.14 -0.07 -10.51
C ASP A 96 -10.53 -1.49 -10.93
N LEU A 97 -9.59 -2.44 -10.97
CA LEU A 97 -9.89 -3.85 -11.24
C LEU A 97 -10.85 -4.47 -10.21
N LEU A 98 -10.84 -3.97 -8.97
CA LEU A 98 -11.59 -4.53 -7.85
C LEU A 98 -12.59 -3.51 -7.29
N LEU A 99 -13.61 -3.98 -6.59
CA LEU A 99 -14.64 -3.13 -5.96
C LEU A 99 -14.87 -3.54 -4.49
N GLU A 100 -15.49 -4.69 -4.28
CA GLU A 100 -15.90 -5.17 -2.95
C GLU A 100 -14.70 -5.52 -2.07
N GLU A 101 -13.58 -5.91 -2.66
CA GLU A 101 -12.34 -6.31 -1.97
C GLU A 101 -11.71 -5.16 -1.18
N TRP A 102 -11.95 -3.92 -1.61
CA TRP A 102 -11.47 -2.71 -0.92
C TRP A 102 -12.37 -2.25 0.23
N LYS A 103 -13.62 -2.68 0.22
CA LYS A 103 -14.64 -2.17 1.14
C LYS A 103 -14.28 -2.49 2.59
N HIS A 104 -14.29 -1.46 3.43
CA HIS A 104 -13.90 -1.49 4.84
C HIS A 104 -12.48 -2.00 5.11
N LYS A 105 -11.65 -2.13 4.09
CA LYS A 105 -10.26 -2.56 4.24
C LYS A 105 -9.44 -1.47 4.93
N PRO A 106 -8.80 -1.76 6.08
CA PRO A 106 -7.86 -0.85 6.71
C PRO A 106 -6.62 -0.64 5.83
N ILE A 107 -6.34 0.60 5.44
CA ILE A 107 -5.25 0.93 4.52
C ILE A 107 -4.36 2.04 5.09
N GLY A 108 -3.07 1.76 5.22
CA GLY A 108 -2.04 2.76 5.45
C GLY A 108 -1.43 3.23 4.13
N ILE A 109 -1.26 4.53 3.96
CA ILE A 109 -0.64 5.12 2.77
C ILE A 109 0.76 5.60 3.12
N ALA A 110 1.76 5.05 2.43
CA ALA A 110 3.15 5.48 2.48
C ALA A 110 3.53 6.11 1.14
N THR A 111 3.88 7.40 1.14
CA THR A 111 4.26 8.12 -0.06
C THR A 111 5.75 8.40 -0.11
N VAL A 112 6.32 8.39 -1.31
CA VAL A 112 7.73 8.68 -1.52
C VAL A 112 7.91 9.70 -2.64
N SER A 113 8.94 10.53 -2.54
CA SER A 113 9.35 11.41 -3.65
C SER A 113 10.86 11.64 -3.66
N ALA A 114 11.40 11.99 -4.82
CA ALA A 114 12.78 12.47 -4.95
C ALA A 114 12.92 13.86 -4.33
N GLY A 115 11.86 14.66 -4.28
CA GLY A 115 11.82 15.99 -3.69
C GLY A 115 11.62 15.99 -2.17
N ALA A 116 11.61 17.20 -1.60
CA ALA A 116 11.57 17.42 -0.14
C ALA A 116 10.19 17.15 0.52
N PHE A 117 9.11 17.07 -0.26
CA PHE A 117 7.75 16.99 0.28
C PHE A 117 7.22 15.57 0.53
N GLY A 118 7.97 14.54 0.13
CA GLY A 118 7.63 13.14 0.42
C GLY A 118 6.32 12.65 -0.21
N GLY A 119 5.80 13.30 -1.27
CA GLY A 119 4.61 12.83 -1.99
C GLY A 119 3.27 13.22 -1.36
N GLN A 120 3.20 14.38 -0.71
CA GLN A 120 1.98 14.81 -0.01
C GLN A 120 0.76 15.05 -0.92
N GLN A 121 0.95 15.53 -2.15
CA GLN A 121 -0.16 15.73 -3.09
C GLN A 121 -0.74 14.39 -3.54
N CYS A 122 0.14 13.43 -3.84
CA CYS A 122 -0.26 12.05 -4.12
C CYS A 122 -1.06 11.42 -2.97
N MET A 123 -0.68 11.69 -1.72
CA MET A 123 -1.40 11.24 -0.53
C MET A 123 -2.88 11.65 -0.58
N VAL A 124 -3.15 12.94 -0.77
CA VAL A 124 -4.51 13.50 -0.82
C VAL A 124 -5.32 12.90 -1.98
N ALA A 125 -4.70 12.81 -3.16
CA ALA A 125 -5.36 12.23 -4.33
C ALA A 125 -5.76 10.76 -4.12
N LEU A 126 -4.85 9.98 -3.50
CA LEU A 126 -5.11 8.56 -3.21
C LEU A 126 -6.15 8.37 -2.10
N GLN A 127 -6.12 9.19 -1.05
CA GLN A 127 -7.13 9.15 0.02
C GLN A 127 -8.54 9.33 -0.54
N PHE A 128 -8.74 10.30 -1.42
CA PHE A 128 -10.05 10.52 -2.04
C PHE A 128 -10.51 9.29 -2.85
N THR A 129 -9.61 8.69 -3.64
CA THR A 129 -9.92 7.48 -4.40
C THR A 129 -10.32 6.32 -3.49
N LEU A 130 -9.55 6.05 -2.44
CA LEU A 130 -9.81 4.96 -1.50
C LEU A 130 -11.11 5.20 -0.70
N TRP A 131 -11.38 6.45 -0.33
CA TRP A 131 -12.65 6.82 0.31
C TRP A 131 -13.85 6.51 -0.60
N LYS A 132 -13.76 6.81 -1.91
CA LYS A 132 -14.80 6.44 -2.88
C LYS A 132 -14.99 4.93 -3.02
N MET A 133 -13.95 4.14 -2.78
CA MET A 133 -13.99 2.68 -2.74
C MET A 133 -14.46 2.13 -1.39
N MET A 134 -14.86 2.99 -0.45
CA MET A 134 -15.28 2.64 0.91
C MET A 134 -14.19 1.95 1.74
N ALA A 135 -12.93 2.16 1.40
CA ALA A 135 -11.79 1.71 2.21
C ALA A 135 -11.58 2.63 3.41
N TRP A 136 -10.98 2.11 4.47
CA TRP A 136 -10.66 2.86 5.67
C TRP A 136 -9.20 3.26 5.69
N THR A 137 -8.90 4.49 5.28
CA THR A 137 -7.54 5.01 5.37
C THR A 137 -7.21 5.44 6.80
N ILE A 138 -6.08 4.98 7.33
CA ILE A 138 -5.62 5.39 8.66
C ILE A 138 -5.17 6.86 8.64
N PRO A 139 -5.33 7.61 9.75
CA PRO A 139 -4.94 9.02 9.80
C PRO A 139 -3.42 9.25 9.87
N ALA A 140 -2.64 8.24 10.28
CA ALA A 140 -1.20 8.34 10.32
C ALA A 140 -0.60 8.33 8.91
N MET A 141 0.29 9.26 8.62
CA MET A 141 0.99 9.39 7.34
C MET A 141 2.41 8.88 7.46
N PHE A 142 2.91 8.20 6.40
CA PHE A 142 4.30 7.85 6.27
C PHE A 142 4.84 8.44 4.96
N SER A 143 5.53 9.57 5.05
CA SER A 143 6.06 10.27 3.90
C SER A 143 7.58 10.23 3.88
N VAL A 144 8.15 9.82 2.74
CA VAL A 144 9.60 9.67 2.55
C VAL A 144 10.08 10.70 1.52
N PRO A 145 10.61 11.84 1.97
CA PRO A 145 11.30 12.78 1.08
C PRO A 145 12.68 12.23 0.68
N THR A 146 13.20 12.72 -0.44
CA THR A 146 14.55 12.39 -0.94
C THR A 146 14.84 10.89 -0.92
N VAL A 147 13.88 10.10 -1.41
CA VAL A 147 13.85 8.63 -1.30
C VAL A 147 15.12 7.95 -1.84
N ASP A 148 15.81 8.56 -2.81
CA ASP A 148 17.06 8.04 -3.37
C ASP A 148 18.19 7.88 -2.33
N LYS A 149 18.09 8.62 -1.21
CA LYS A 149 19.08 8.62 -0.12
C LYS A 149 18.51 8.09 1.20
N ALA A 150 17.28 7.59 1.20
CA ALA A 150 16.58 7.23 2.44
C ALA A 150 16.67 5.73 2.78
N TYR A 151 16.74 4.87 1.78
CA TYR A 151 16.78 3.42 1.94
C TYR A 151 17.72 2.79 0.91
N ASP A 152 18.45 1.75 1.31
CA ASP A 152 19.22 0.92 0.38
C ASP A 152 18.33 -0.05 -0.41
N ASP A 153 18.94 -0.85 -1.29
CA ASP A 153 18.19 -1.76 -2.17
C ASP A 153 17.63 -3.00 -1.44
N ASP A 154 18.06 -3.26 -0.20
CA ASP A 154 17.50 -4.28 0.70
C ASP A 154 16.39 -3.71 1.62
N GLY A 155 16.05 -2.43 1.46
CA GLY A 155 15.07 -1.74 2.29
C GLY A 155 15.58 -1.30 3.66
N LYS A 156 16.89 -1.29 3.89
CA LYS A 156 17.45 -0.78 5.16
C LYS A 156 17.45 0.75 5.15
N PRO A 157 16.89 1.38 6.18
CA PRO A 157 16.89 2.84 6.25
C PRO A 157 18.27 3.38 6.59
N MET A 158 18.67 4.49 5.98
CA MET A 158 19.91 5.21 6.29
C MET A 158 19.86 5.84 7.68
N ASP A 159 18.68 6.22 8.15
CA ASP A 159 18.40 6.65 9.53
C ASP A 159 17.35 5.72 10.14
N LYS A 160 17.83 4.63 10.74
CA LYS A 160 16.96 3.60 11.32
C LYS A 160 16.10 4.17 12.47
N ALA A 161 16.68 4.99 13.33
CA ALA A 161 15.97 5.52 14.50
C ALA A 161 14.79 6.40 14.08
N LYS A 162 14.99 7.26 13.09
CA LYS A 162 13.93 8.11 12.53
C LYS A 162 12.86 7.29 11.80
N SER A 163 13.27 6.35 10.95
CA SER A 163 12.35 5.53 10.17
C SER A 163 11.50 4.64 11.08
N ASP A 164 12.11 3.98 12.06
CA ASP A 164 11.41 3.10 12.99
C ASP A 164 10.44 3.88 13.90
N LYS A 165 10.80 5.10 14.32
CA LYS A 165 9.88 5.97 15.08
C LYS A 165 8.63 6.32 14.29
N LEU A 166 8.77 6.65 13.01
CA LEU A 166 7.64 6.95 12.13
C LEU A 166 6.81 5.67 11.85
N ALA A 167 7.49 4.55 11.56
CA ALA A 167 6.83 3.27 11.30
C ALA A 167 6.05 2.79 12.53
N ALA A 168 6.58 2.97 13.74
CA ALA A 168 5.89 2.59 14.98
C ALA A 168 4.53 3.27 15.11
N VAL A 169 4.44 4.58 14.84
CA VAL A 169 3.17 5.33 14.87
C VAL A 169 2.24 4.84 13.77
N PHE A 170 2.75 4.74 12.55
CA PHE A 170 1.98 4.34 11.37
C PHE A 170 1.41 2.92 11.51
N ILE A 171 2.23 1.96 11.90
CA ILE A 171 1.80 0.56 12.06
C ILE A 171 0.86 0.40 13.26
N LYS A 172 1.08 1.14 14.36
CA LYS A 172 0.17 1.11 15.51
C LYS A 172 -1.25 1.53 15.11
N GLU A 173 -1.40 2.60 14.31
CA GLU A 173 -2.70 3.03 13.81
C GLU A 173 -3.33 2.00 12.87
N LEU A 174 -2.54 1.39 11.97
CA LEU A 174 -3.04 0.34 11.09
C LEU A 174 -3.54 -0.87 11.88
N LEU A 175 -2.76 -1.33 12.86
CA LEU A 175 -3.14 -2.45 13.72
C LEU A 175 -4.39 -2.14 14.55
N TRP A 176 -4.52 -0.92 15.06
CA TRP A 176 -5.72 -0.48 15.76
C TRP A 176 -6.95 -0.51 14.86
N CYS A 177 -6.83 -0.03 13.62
CA CYS A 177 -7.92 -0.03 12.65
C CYS A 177 -8.34 -1.47 12.27
N ILE A 178 -7.38 -2.39 12.11
CA ILE A 178 -7.63 -3.82 11.87
C ILE A 178 -8.43 -4.44 13.03
N GLU A 179 -8.11 -4.11 14.27
CA GLU A 179 -8.86 -4.62 15.44
C GLU A 179 -10.26 -4.02 15.53
N ALA A 180 -10.41 -2.73 15.21
CA ALA A 180 -11.70 -2.06 15.20
C ALA A 180 -12.66 -2.68 14.17
N ASP A 181 -12.17 -3.15 13.02
CA ASP A 181 -12.99 -3.84 12.02
C ASP A 181 -13.52 -5.20 12.50
N LYS A 182 -12.82 -5.84 13.44
CA LYS A 182 -13.23 -7.12 14.04
C LYS A 182 -14.24 -6.98 15.17
N ALA A 183 -14.45 -5.76 15.66
CA ALA A 183 -15.41 -5.53 16.73
C ALA A 183 -16.84 -5.93 16.28
N PRO A 184 -17.69 -6.46 17.18
CA PRO A 184 -19.06 -6.80 16.83
C PRO A 184 -19.75 -5.59 16.21
N LYS A 185 -20.24 -5.77 14.97
CA LYS A 185 -21.05 -4.73 14.32
C LYS A 185 -22.39 -4.70 15.04
N HIS A 186 -22.70 -3.59 15.67
CA HIS A 186 -24.04 -3.36 16.17
C HIS A 186 -24.97 -3.21 14.96
N ASP A 187 -25.95 -4.10 14.85
CA ASP A 187 -27.02 -4.04 13.87
C ASP A 187 -27.87 -2.78 14.06
#